data_3634fd071fbdc360f0f47b1d68ce2019
#
_entry.id   3634fd071fbdc360f0f47b1d68ce2019
#
_cell.length_a   1.000
_cell.length_b   1.000
_cell.length_c   1.000
_cell.angle_alpha   90.00
_cell.angle_beta   90.00
_cell.angle_gamma   90.00
#
_symmetry.space_group_name_H-M   'P 1'
#
loop_
_entity.id
_entity.type
_entity.pdbx_description
1 polymer ?
#
loop_
_entity_poly.entity_id
_entity_poly.type
_entity_poly.pdbx_seq_one_letter_code
_entity_poly.pdbx_strand_id
1 'polypeptide(L)'
;MRVPPIYRKTIITIAGRPGSGKSTTAKAVAQKLGYEHFSSGDLFREMVHSLGLDLASGSLHAEQNSQIDLAVDQKLRDIGESSEKLVIDSRMAWHWMPQSFRVFLDLDSAVAAKRIINEMDEERRRVEKIGEDASHYATQLDERLASEARRYATLYGVNPYVRDHYDLVINTEHVSPNEAAEQVVAAFKRWIA
;
A
#
# COMPACT_ATOMS: atom_id res chain seq x y z
N MET A 1 -11.11 0.26 -16.08
CA MET A 1 -11.58 1.31 -17.02
C MET A 1 -10.66 2.52 -16.86
N ARG A 2 -10.07 3.05 -17.94
CA ARG A 2 -9.16 4.21 -17.84
C ARG A 2 -9.94 5.50 -17.65
N VAL A 3 -9.50 6.36 -16.74
CA VAL A 3 -10.13 7.66 -16.46
C VAL A 3 -9.88 8.62 -17.61
N PRO A 4 -10.92 9.23 -18.21
CA PRO A 4 -10.76 10.27 -19.22
C PRO A 4 -9.93 11.47 -18.67
N PRO A 5 -9.11 12.14 -19.50
CA PRO A 5 -8.23 13.22 -19.04
C PRO A 5 -8.93 14.32 -18.23
N ILE A 6 -10.13 14.71 -18.62
CA ILE A 6 -10.93 15.77 -17.96
C ILE A 6 -11.35 15.44 -16.51
N TYR A 7 -11.25 14.18 -16.09
CA TYR A 7 -11.60 13.75 -14.74
C TYR A 7 -10.37 13.35 -13.91
N ARG A 8 -9.16 13.49 -14.46
CA ARG A 8 -7.92 13.12 -13.76
C ARG A 8 -7.59 14.16 -12.70
N LYS A 9 -7.27 13.69 -11.50
CA LYS A 9 -6.76 14.52 -10.41
C LYS A 9 -5.24 14.39 -10.28
N THR A 10 -4.62 15.40 -9.71
CA THR A 10 -3.19 15.39 -9.36
C THR A 10 -2.91 14.56 -8.11
N ILE A 11 -3.53 13.37 -8.03
CA ILE A 11 -3.38 12.40 -6.95
C ILE A 11 -2.73 11.14 -7.51
N ILE A 12 -1.75 10.62 -6.79
CA ILE A 12 -1.11 9.34 -7.09
C ILE A 12 -1.40 8.37 -5.95
N THR A 13 -1.99 7.23 -6.24
CA THR A 13 -2.20 6.15 -5.27
C THR A 13 -1.20 5.03 -5.54
N ILE A 14 -0.44 4.65 -4.51
CA ILE A 14 0.57 3.60 -4.60
C ILE A 14 0.16 2.44 -3.71
N ALA A 15 -0.21 1.34 -4.34
CA ALA A 15 -0.43 0.05 -3.70
C ALA A 15 0.75 -0.89 -3.97
N GLY A 16 0.79 -2.03 -3.30
CA GLY A 16 1.84 -3.02 -3.54
C GLY A 16 1.89 -4.09 -2.47
N ARG A 17 2.66 -5.13 -2.78
CA ARG A 17 2.89 -6.26 -1.88
C ARG A 17 3.80 -5.88 -0.71
N PRO A 18 3.79 -6.62 0.40
CA PRO A 18 4.77 -6.47 1.47
C PRO A 18 6.20 -6.52 0.92
N GLY A 19 7.12 -5.75 1.50
CA GLY A 19 8.53 -5.72 1.07
C GLY A 19 8.82 -5.08 -0.29
N SER A 20 7.78 -4.60 -1.02
CA SER A 20 7.96 -3.97 -2.34
C SER A 20 8.56 -2.55 -2.29
N GLY A 21 8.82 -2.01 -1.11
CA GLY A 21 9.34 -0.64 -0.95
C GLY A 21 8.29 0.45 -1.13
N LYS A 22 7.00 0.10 -1.02
CA LYS A 22 5.86 0.99 -1.27
C LYS A 22 5.95 2.34 -0.55
N SER A 23 6.13 2.34 0.78
CA SER A 23 6.16 3.58 1.57
C SER A 23 7.39 4.44 1.26
N THR A 24 8.54 3.83 1.03
CA THR A 24 9.76 4.54 0.63
C THR A 24 9.61 5.17 -0.75
N THR A 25 9.07 4.42 -1.71
CA THR A 25 8.77 4.92 -3.06
C THR A 25 7.76 6.06 -3.03
N ALA A 26 6.68 5.93 -2.24
CA ALA A 26 5.65 6.98 -2.13
C ALA A 26 6.23 8.30 -1.60
N LYS A 27 7.05 8.23 -0.54
CA LYS A 27 7.76 9.40 -0.01
C LYS A 27 8.69 10.04 -1.04
N ALA A 28 9.45 9.22 -1.79
CA ALA A 28 10.34 9.72 -2.84
C ALA A 28 9.57 10.38 -4.00
N VAL A 29 8.43 9.81 -4.42
CA VAL A 29 7.55 10.41 -5.44
C VAL A 29 7.01 11.75 -4.96
N ALA A 30 6.51 11.82 -3.73
CA ALA A 30 5.98 13.04 -3.15
C ALA A 30 7.04 14.15 -3.12
N GLN A 31 8.25 13.83 -2.65
CA GLN A 31 9.38 14.75 -2.62
C GLN A 31 9.77 15.26 -4.03
N LYS A 32 9.85 14.35 -5.02
CA LYS A 32 10.22 14.71 -6.41
C LYS A 32 9.18 15.61 -7.09
N LEU A 33 7.91 15.53 -6.70
CA LEU A 33 6.81 16.32 -7.27
C LEU A 33 6.47 17.56 -6.44
N GLY A 34 6.98 17.69 -5.22
CA GLY A 34 6.54 18.72 -4.27
C GLY A 34 5.08 18.50 -3.81
N TYR A 35 4.67 17.23 -3.68
CA TYR A 35 3.34 16.82 -3.27
C TYR A 35 3.34 16.42 -1.79
N GLU A 36 2.17 16.48 -1.15
CA GLU A 36 1.98 15.91 0.18
C GLU A 36 2.01 14.39 0.12
N HIS A 37 2.44 13.74 1.21
CA HIS A 37 2.43 12.29 1.37
C HIS A 37 1.48 11.89 2.50
N PHE A 38 0.63 10.91 2.23
CA PHE A 38 -0.27 10.29 3.21
C PHE A 38 -0.11 8.78 3.21
N SER A 39 -0.09 8.17 4.40
CA SER A 39 -0.01 6.72 4.56
C SER A 39 -1.22 6.19 5.33
N SER A 40 -2.01 5.32 4.69
CA SER A 40 -3.10 4.64 5.39
C SER A 40 -2.61 3.67 6.47
N GLY A 41 -1.40 3.14 6.31
CA GLY A 41 -0.77 2.30 7.32
C GLY A 41 -0.37 3.08 8.57
N ASP A 42 0.05 4.35 8.44
CA ASP A 42 0.32 5.23 9.58
C ASP A 42 -0.98 5.56 10.30
N LEU A 43 -2.04 5.94 9.56
CA LEU A 43 -3.36 6.18 10.13
C LEU A 43 -3.92 4.96 10.87
N PHE A 44 -3.78 3.77 10.30
CA PHE A 44 -4.18 2.52 10.97
C PHE A 44 -3.44 2.33 12.30
N ARG A 45 -2.12 2.55 12.32
CA ARG A 45 -1.31 2.46 13.55
C ARG A 45 -1.73 3.48 14.61
N GLU A 46 -2.01 4.70 14.21
CA GLU A 46 -2.52 5.76 15.11
C GLU A 46 -3.86 5.36 15.73
N MET A 47 -4.79 4.83 14.93
CA MET A 47 -6.09 4.37 15.42
C MET A 47 -5.96 3.18 16.40
N VAL A 48 -5.14 2.20 16.07
CA VAL A 48 -4.84 1.04 16.94
C VAL A 48 -4.24 1.51 18.27
N HIS A 49 -3.27 2.40 18.22
CA HIS A 49 -2.64 2.97 19.41
C HIS A 49 -3.63 3.75 20.28
N SER A 50 -4.55 4.49 19.66
CA SER A 50 -5.59 5.24 20.39
C SER A 50 -6.57 4.33 21.14
N LEU A 51 -6.70 3.08 20.71
CA LEU A 51 -7.48 2.04 21.40
C LEU A 51 -6.70 1.31 22.50
N GLY A 52 -5.42 1.71 22.74
CA GLY A 52 -4.55 1.05 23.72
C GLY A 52 -4.08 -0.34 23.29
N LEU A 53 -4.16 -0.66 22.00
CA LEU A 53 -3.76 -1.95 21.44
C LEU A 53 -2.35 -1.86 20.82
N ASP A 54 -1.60 -2.96 20.89
CA ASP A 54 -0.43 -3.15 20.05
C ASP A 54 -0.83 -3.48 18.60
N LEU A 55 0.12 -3.43 17.66
CA LEU A 55 -0.16 -3.61 16.25
C LEU A 55 -0.69 -5.01 15.89
N ALA A 56 -0.22 -6.06 16.60
CA ALA A 56 -0.66 -7.42 16.37
C ALA A 56 -2.10 -7.62 16.84
N SER A 57 -2.41 -7.16 18.06
CA SER A 57 -3.75 -7.17 18.63
C SER A 57 -4.72 -6.30 17.81
N GLY A 58 -4.25 -5.14 17.31
CA GLY A 58 -5.04 -4.25 16.45
C GLY A 58 -5.36 -4.87 15.10
N SER A 59 -4.41 -5.59 14.50
CA SER A 59 -4.64 -6.32 13.24
C SER A 59 -5.66 -7.45 13.42
N LEU A 60 -5.54 -8.22 14.50
CA LEU A 60 -6.50 -9.27 14.83
C LEU A 60 -7.89 -8.68 15.15
N HIS A 61 -7.94 -7.56 15.86
CA HIS A 61 -9.19 -6.83 16.11
C HIS A 61 -9.86 -6.35 14.82
N ALA A 62 -9.09 -5.82 13.87
CA ALA A 62 -9.60 -5.39 12.56
C ALA A 62 -10.10 -6.56 11.69
N GLU A 63 -9.52 -7.76 11.84
CA GLU A 63 -10.03 -8.96 11.17
C GLU A 63 -11.40 -9.41 11.73
N GLN A 64 -11.63 -9.20 13.02
CA GLN A 64 -12.89 -9.55 13.70
C GLN A 64 -13.93 -8.42 13.64
N ASN A 65 -13.48 -7.18 13.51
CA ASN A 65 -14.33 -6.00 13.52
C ASN A 65 -13.81 -4.95 12.49
N SER A 66 -14.54 -4.77 11.42
CA SER A 66 -14.19 -3.88 10.32
C SER A 66 -14.23 -2.37 10.65
N GLN A 67 -14.53 -1.97 11.89
CA GLN A 67 -14.69 -0.55 12.25
C GLN A 67 -13.42 0.27 11.98
N ILE A 68 -12.23 -0.28 12.27
CA ILE A 68 -10.97 0.43 12.01
C ILE A 68 -10.76 0.58 10.49
N ASP A 69 -10.96 -0.49 9.71
CA ASP A 69 -10.85 -0.45 8.25
C ASP A 69 -11.83 0.58 7.67
N LEU A 70 -13.08 0.58 8.11
CA LEU A 70 -14.10 1.54 7.66
C LEU A 70 -13.76 2.99 8.00
N ALA A 71 -13.17 3.23 9.18
CA ALA A 71 -12.74 4.57 9.58
C ALA A 71 -11.55 5.07 8.75
N VAL A 72 -10.57 4.19 8.47
CA VAL A 72 -9.45 4.48 7.55
C VAL A 72 -9.97 4.78 6.14
N ASP A 73 -10.91 3.98 5.65
CA ASP A 73 -11.48 4.14 4.30
C ASP A 73 -12.32 5.43 4.19
N GLN A 74 -13.06 5.79 5.23
CA GLN A 74 -13.78 7.08 5.25
C GLN A 74 -12.80 8.25 5.18
N LYS A 75 -11.72 8.19 5.95
CA LYS A 75 -10.68 9.22 5.92
C LYS A 75 -10.01 9.33 4.54
N LEU A 76 -9.78 8.20 3.88
CA LEU A 76 -9.24 8.19 2.51
C LEU A 76 -10.20 8.86 1.51
N ARG A 77 -11.51 8.64 1.62
CA ARG A 77 -12.52 9.30 0.77
C ARG A 77 -12.51 10.81 0.98
N ASP A 78 -12.56 11.27 2.25
CA ASP A 78 -12.56 12.69 2.60
C ASP A 78 -11.31 13.41 2.05
N ILE A 79 -10.14 12.77 2.19
CA ILE A 79 -8.88 13.27 1.65
C ILE A 79 -8.94 13.33 0.11
N GLY A 80 -9.45 12.28 -0.54
CA GLY A 80 -9.54 12.21 -2.00
C GLY A 80 -10.49 13.26 -2.61
N GLU A 81 -11.50 13.70 -1.87
CA GLU A 81 -12.42 14.76 -2.28
C GLU A 81 -11.81 16.15 -2.13
N SER A 82 -11.12 16.39 -1.01
CA SER A 82 -10.65 17.72 -0.60
C SER A 82 -9.23 18.08 -1.03
N SER A 83 -8.42 17.10 -1.46
CA SER A 83 -7.00 17.28 -1.72
C SER A 83 -6.63 17.23 -3.19
N GLU A 84 -5.58 17.96 -3.53
CA GLU A 84 -4.83 17.92 -4.78
C GLU A 84 -3.33 17.79 -4.46
N LYS A 85 -2.52 17.38 -5.46
CA LYS A 85 -1.06 17.23 -5.31
C LYS A 85 -0.68 16.31 -4.16
N LEU A 86 -1.25 15.11 -4.15
CA LEU A 86 -1.13 14.15 -3.08
C LEU A 86 -0.60 12.81 -3.58
N VAL A 87 0.28 12.19 -2.81
CA VAL A 87 0.73 10.80 -3.00
C VAL A 87 0.25 9.98 -1.81
N ILE A 88 -0.53 8.95 -2.07
CA ILE A 88 -1.12 8.09 -1.03
C ILE A 88 -0.52 6.69 -1.10
N ASP A 89 0.08 6.28 0.01
CA ASP A 89 0.51 4.91 0.26
C ASP A 89 -0.63 4.12 0.91
N SER A 90 -1.32 3.31 0.12
CA SER A 90 -2.46 2.52 0.59
C SER A 90 -2.80 1.37 -0.35
N ARG A 91 -3.30 0.24 0.19
CA ARG A 91 -3.81 -0.87 -0.62
C ARG A 91 -5.11 -0.52 -1.35
N MET A 92 -5.97 0.32 -0.75
CA MET A 92 -7.34 0.55 -1.22
C MET A 92 -7.60 1.97 -1.71
N ALA A 93 -6.66 2.93 -1.58
CA ALA A 93 -6.88 4.32 -1.98
C ALA A 93 -7.30 4.47 -3.45
N TRP A 94 -6.76 3.65 -4.35
CA TRP A 94 -7.12 3.64 -5.77
C TRP A 94 -8.62 3.33 -6.00
N HIS A 95 -9.23 2.55 -5.12
CA HIS A 95 -10.64 2.19 -5.17
C HIS A 95 -11.54 3.39 -4.79
N TRP A 96 -11.12 4.13 -3.76
CA TRP A 96 -11.83 5.34 -3.31
C TRP A 96 -11.54 6.57 -4.15
N MET A 97 -10.44 6.56 -4.90
CA MET A 97 -10.00 7.66 -5.76
C MET A 97 -9.79 7.17 -7.19
N PRO A 98 -10.85 6.76 -7.90
CA PRO A 98 -10.74 6.20 -9.24
C PRO A 98 -10.15 7.20 -10.26
N GLN A 99 -10.20 8.50 -9.97
CA GLN A 99 -9.62 9.57 -10.78
C GLN A 99 -8.10 9.79 -10.53
N SER A 100 -7.48 9.07 -9.61
CA SER A 100 -6.05 9.12 -9.34
C SER A 100 -5.23 8.34 -10.37
N PHE A 101 -3.92 8.64 -10.46
CA PHE A 101 -2.95 7.77 -11.13
C PHE A 101 -2.62 6.59 -10.23
N ARG A 102 -2.98 5.38 -10.66
CA ARG A 102 -2.95 4.18 -9.83
C ARG A 102 -1.70 3.36 -10.13
N VAL A 103 -0.86 3.18 -9.12
CA VAL A 103 0.42 2.45 -9.21
C VAL A 103 0.38 1.21 -8.33
N PHE A 104 0.92 0.11 -8.85
CA PHE A 104 1.14 -1.12 -8.10
C PHE A 104 2.60 -1.52 -8.11
N LEU A 105 3.20 -1.68 -6.93
CA LEU A 105 4.54 -2.21 -6.76
C LEU A 105 4.45 -3.70 -6.48
N ASP A 106 4.85 -4.49 -7.45
CA ASP A 106 4.81 -5.94 -7.38
C ASP A 106 6.16 -6.50 -6.93
N LEU A 107 6.11 -7.59 -6.18
CA LEU A 107 7.29 -8.31 -5.72
C LEU A 107 6.90 -9.76 -5.42
N ASP A 108 7.77 -10.69 -5.79
CA ASP A 108 7.63 -12.09 -5.42
C ASP A 108 7.74 -12.29 -3.89
N SER A 109 6.92 -13.19 -3.33
CA SER A 109 6.85 -13.38 -1.87
C SER A 109 8.14 -13.96 -1.30
N ALA A 110 8.90 -14.76 -2.05
CA ALA A 110 10.18 -15.27 -1.58
C ALA A 110 11.25 -14.17 -1.53
N VAL A 111 11.23 -13.24 -2.49
CA VAL A 111 12.09 -12.06 -2.48
C VAL A 111 11.69 -11.11 -1.36
N ALA A 112 10.39 -10.89 -1.20
CA ALA A 112 9.82 -10.06 -0.13
C ALA A 112 10.24 -10.56 1.26
N ALA A 113 10.12 -11.87 1.50
CA ALA A 113 10.50 -12.50 2.76
C ALA A 113 11.97 -12.25 3.10
N LYS A 114 12.87 -12.46 2.14
CA LYS A 114 14.30 -12.19 2.34
C LYS A 114 14.59 -10.73 2.68
N ARG A 115 13.96 -9.78 1.95
CA ARG A 115 14.12 -8.34 2.22
C ARG A 115 13.65 -7.97 3.61
N ILE A 116 12.44 -8.39 3.97
CA ILE A 116 11.83 -8.06 5.25
C ILE A 116 12.68 -8.63 6.39
N ILE A 117 13.10 -9.90 6.32
CA ILE A 117 13.94 -10.53 7.35
C ILE A 117 15.29 -9.79 7.49
N ASN A 118 15.91 -9.39 6.40
CA ASN A 118 17.20 -8.68 6.44
C ASN A 118 17.09 -7.26 7.00
N GLU A 119 15.93 -6.61 6.85
CA GLU A 119 15.67 -5.25 7.36
C GLU A 119 15.14 -5.25 8.81
N MET A 120 14.70 -6.40 9.32
CA MET A 120 14.19 -6.51 10.69
C MET A 120 15.32 -6.55 11.71
N ASP A 121 15.19 -5.78 12.78
CA ASP A 121 15.98 -5.95 14.00
C ASP A 121 15.53 -7.20 14.78
N GLU A 122 16.38 -7.63 15.75
CA GLU A 122 16.12 -8.83 16.54
C GLU A 122 14.87 -8.71 17.41
N GLU A 123 14.58 -7.53 17.92
CA GLU A 123 13.40 -7.27 18.76
C GLU A 123 12.11 -7.47 17.97
N ARG A 124 12.05 -6.89 16.79
CA ARG A 124 10.90 -7.04 15.89
C ARG A 124 10.71 -8.48 15.42
N ARG A 125 11.80 -9.20 15.09
CA ARG A 125 11.73 -10.64 14.77
C ARG A 125 11.12 -11.45 15.90
N ARG A 126 11.49 -11.15 17.14
CA ARG A 126 10.98 -11.84 18.34
C ARG A 126 9.49 -11.55 18.56
N VAL A 127 9.09 -10.29 18.45
CA VAL A 127 7.68 -9.84 18.62
C VAL A 127 6.77 -10.44 17.56
N GLU A 128 7.21 -10.40 16.30
CA GLU A 128 6.43 -10.94 15.18
C GLU A 128 6.57 -12.47 15.02
N LYS A 129 7.37 -13.13 15.88
CA LYS A 129 7.66 -14.58 15.86
C LYS A 129 8.16 -15.07 14.50
N ILE A 130 8.89 -14.23 13.79
CA ILE A 130 9.47 -14.54 12.48
C ILE A 130 10.77 -15.26 12.68
N GLY A 131 10.84 -16.53 12.22
CA GLY A 131 12.07 -17.30 12.18
C GLY A 131 13.03 -16.80 11.07
N GLU A 132 14.25 -17.35 11.07
CA GLU A 132 15.25 -17.06 10.04
C GLU A 132 14.94 -17.74 8.69
N ASP A 133 13.95 -18.65 8.65
CA ASP A 133 13.55 -19.35 7.44
C ASP A 133 12.70 -18.47 6.53
N ALA A 134 13.35 -17.90 5.52
CA ALA A 134 12.71 -17.06 4.53
C ALA A 134 11.63 -17.78 3.71
N SER A 135 11.73 -19.11 3.50
CA SER A 135 10.73 -19.87 2.76
C SER A 135 9.46 -20.07 3.58
N HIS A 136 9.59 -20.33 4.87
CA HIS A 136 8.44 -20.37 5.77
C HIS A 136 7.75 -19.00 5.86
N TYR A 137 8.52 -17.92 5.99
CA TYR A 137 7.97 -16.57 6.03
C TYR A 137 7.32 -16.15 4.71
N ALA A 138 7.83 -16.58 3.56
CA ALA A 138 7.19 -16.37 2.27
C ALA A 138 5.79 -17.00 2.22
N THR A 139 5.64 -18.23 2.73
CA THR A 139 4.33 -18.90 2.85
C THR A 139 3.37 -18.10 3.72
N GLN A 140 3.82 -17.59 4.87
CA GLN A 140 3.01 -16.73 5.74
C GLN A 140 2.59 -15.43 5.04
N LEU A 141 3.47 -14.83 4.22
CA LEU A 141 3.13 -13.66 3.41
C LEU A 141 2.04 -13.97 2.38
N ASP A 142 2.11 -15.13 1.71
CA ASP A 142 1.09 -15.54 0.74
C ASP A 142 -0.26 -15.83 1.41
N GLU A 143 -0.26 -16.49 2.56
CA GLU A 143 -1.48 -16.70 3.36
C GLU A 143 -2.12 -15.37 3.79
N ARG A 144 -1.30 -14.43 4.24
CA ARG A 144 -1.74 -13.08 4.59
C ARG A 144 -2.34 -12.35 3.39
N LEU A 145 -1.68 -12.37 2.23
CA LEU A 145 -2.19 -11.76 1.00
C LEU A 145 -3.52 -12.38 0.57
N ALA A 146 -3.64 -13.71 0.65
CA ALA A 146 -4.89 -14.42 0.35
C ALA A 146 -6.02 -14.05 1.32
N SER A 147 -5.72 -13.91 2.62
CA SER A 147 -6.68 -13.48 3.64
C SER A 147 -7.14 -12.04 3.38
N GLU A 148 -6.23 -11.11 3.15
CA GLU A 148 -6.54 -9.73 2.79
C GLU A 148 -7.39 -9.65 1.50
N ALA A 149 -7.06 -10.42 0.47
CA ALA A 149 -7.82 -10.44 -0.78
C ALA A 149 -9.26 -10.92 -0.57
N ARG A 150 -9.47 -11.97 0.23
CA ARG A 150 -10.82 -12.45 0.58
C ARG A 150 -11.61 -11.39 1.37
N ARG A 151 -10.98 -10.74 2.35
CA ARG A 151 -11.60 -9.71 3.16
C ARG A 151 -12.06 -8.53 2.31
N TYR A 152 -11.21 -8.00 1.44
CA TYR A 152 -11.58 -6.90 0.55
C TYR A 152 -12.61 -7.30 -0.51
N ALA A 153 -12.55 -8.54 -1.01
CA ALA A 153 -13.58 -9.05 -1.91
C ALA A 153 -14.96 -9.12 -1.20
N THR A 154 -15.01 -9.52 0.07
CA THR A 154 -16.25 -9.57 0.85
C THR A 154 -16.77 -8.18 1.18
N LEU A 155 -15.90 -7.25 1.60
CA LEU A 155 -16.30 -5.91 2.05
C LEU A 155 -16.63 -4.98 0.88
N TYR A 156 -15.88 -5.06 -0.23
CA TYR A 156 -15.90 -4.05 -1.29
C TYR A 156 -16.07 -4.64 -2.70
N GLY A 157 -16.16 -5.96 -2.82
CA GLY A 157 -16.29 -6.63 -4.13
C GLY A 157 -15.02 -6.58 -4.98
N VAL A 158 -13.85 -6.25 -4.41
CA VAL A 158 -12.59 -6.08 -5.16
C VAL A 158 -11.43 -6.83 -4.52
N ASN A 159 -10.49 -7.27 -5.37
CA ASN A 159 -9.19 -7.79 -4.94
C ASN A 159 -8.10 -6.77 -5.29
N PRO A 160 -7.42 -6.15 -4.30
CA PRO A 160 -6.43 -5.11 -4.55
C PRO A 160 -5.14 -5.60 -5.22
N TYR A 161 -4.96 -6.91 -5.38
CA TYR A 161 -3.78 -7.50 -6.00
C TYR A 161 -3.95 -7.83 -7.49
N VAL A 162 -5.11 -7.52 -8.06
CA VAL A 162 -5.36 -7.65 -9.51
C VAL A 162 -4.71 -6.49 -10.24
N ARG A 163 -3.73 -6.79 -11.11
CA ARG A 163 -2.91 -5.79 -11.82
C ARG A 163 -3.72 -4.88 -12.74
N ASP A 164 -4.83 -5.35 -13.27
CA ASP A 164 -5.69 -4.60 -14.21
C ASP A 164 -6.37 -3.37 -13.57
N HIS A 165 -6.32 -3.25 -12.26
CA HIS A 165 -6.82 -2.07 -11.56
C HIS A 165 -5.89 -0.85 -11.67
N TYR A 166 -4.64 -1.05 -12.10
CA TYR A 166 -3.58 -0.05 -12.02
C TYR A 166 -3.16 0.47 -13.39
N ASP A 167 -2.80 1.75 -13.45
CA ASP A 167 -2.31 2.41 -14.66
C ASP A 167 -0.82 2.10 -14.90
N LEU A 168 -0.08 1.79 -13.81
CA LEU A 168 1.33 1.40 -13.85
C LEU A 168 1.59 0.26 -12.85
N VAL A 169 2.24 -0.80 -13.33
CA VAL A 169 2.73 -1.91 -12.49
C VAL A 169 4.25 -1.97 -12.62
N ILE A 170 4.97 -1.95 -11.48
CA ILE A 170 6.43 -2.05 -11.44
C ILE A 170 6.81 -3.31 -10.65
N ASN A 171 7.55 -4.23 -11.26
CA ASN A 171 8.25 -5.28 -10.51
C ASN A 171 9.48 -4.65 -9.85
N THR A 172 9.53 -4.70 -8.51
CA THR A 172 10.59 -4.05 -7.72
C THR A 172 11.72 -4.99 -7.33
N GLU A 173 11.79 -6.20 -7.90
CA GLU A 173 12.82 -7.19 -7.56
C GLU A 173 14.24 -6.64 -7.76
N HIS A 174 14.47 -5.94 -8.88
CA HIS A 174 15.76 -5.38 -9.26
C HIS A 174 15.73 -3.85 -9.40
N VAL A 175 14.72 -3.20 -8.83
CA VAL A 175 14.50 -1.76 -8.91
C VAL A 175 14.53 -1.18 -7.50
N SER A 176 15.41 -0.22 -7.28
CA SER A 176 15.45 0.53 -6.01
C SER A 176 14.22 1.43 -5.84
N PRO A 177 13.86 1.81 -4.61
CA PRO A 177 12.74 2.72 -4.37
C PRO A 177 12.88 4.07 -5.10
N ASN A 178 14.11 4.56 -5.29
CA ASN A 178 14.35 5.81 -6.02
C ASN A 178 14.12 5.66 -7.53
N GLU A 179 14.60 4.58 -8.13
CA GLU A 179 14.35 4.26 -9.55
C GLU A 179 12.86 3.99 -9.80
N ALA A 180 12.17 3.29 -8.89
CA ALA A 180 10.72 3.12 -8.94
C ALA A 180 10.00 4.47 -8.89
N ALA A 181 10.44 5.39 -8.02
CA ALA A 181 9.87 6.73 -7.93
C ALA A 181 10.07 7.53 -9.23
N GLU A 182 11.22 7.41 -9.89
CA GLU A 182 11.49 8.05 -11.20
C GLU A 182 10.56 7.52 -12.28
N GLN A 183 10.34 6.20 -12.33
CA GLN A 183 9.40 5.59 -13.26
C GLN A 183 7.97 6.08 -13.02
N VAL A 184 7.53 6.14 -11.74
CA VAL A 184 6.21 6.65 -11.36
C VAL A 184 6.04 8.10 -11.81
N VAL A 185 7.01 8.98 -11.49
CA VAL A 185 6.96 10.41 -11.86
C VAL A 185 6.89 10.59 -13.37
N ALA A 186 7.73 9.86 -14.12
CA ALA A 186 7.74 9.93 -15.60
C ALA A 186 6.42 9.45 -16.21
N ALA A 187 5.84 8.36 -15.68
CA ALA A 187 4.56 7.83 -16.14
C ALA A 187 3.40 8.76 -15.77
N PHE A 188 3.40 9.30 -14.56
CA PHE A 188 2.38 10.25 -14.09
C PHE A 188 2.35 11.52 -14.95
N LYS A 189 3.50 12.11 -15.26
CA LYS A 189 3.58 13.30 -16.14
C LYS A 189 2.97 13.06 -17.52
N ARG A 190 3.16 11.86 -18.09
CA ARG A 190 2.52 11.47 -19.36
C ARG A 190 1.01 11.20 -19.21
N TRP A 191 0.60 10.71 -18.05
CA TRP A 191 -0.80 10.39 -17.79
C TRP A 191 -1.64 11.64 -17.56
N ILE A 192 -1.09 12.68 -16.89
CA ILE A 192 -1.81 13.92 -16.55
C ILE A 192 -1.82 14.93 -17.72
N ALA A 193 -0.84 14.85 -18.64
CA ALA A 193 -0.79 15.68 -19.85
C ALA A 193 -1.92 15.32 -20.82
#